data_25d713408d5865194cd806f648585ed7
#
_entry.id   25d713408d5865194cd806f648585ed7
#
_cell.length_a   1.000
_cell.length_b   1.000
_cell.length_c   1.000
_cell.angle_alpha   90.00
_cell.angle_beta   90.00
_cell.angle_gamma   90.00
#
_symmetry.space_group_name_H-M   'P 1'
#
loop_
_entity.id
_entity.type
_entity.pdbx_description
1 polymer ?
#
loop_
_entity_poly.entity_id
_entity_poly.type
_entity_poly.pdbx_seq_one_letter_code
_entity_poly.pdbx_strand_id
1 'polypeptide(L)'
;ISVHLKSLREDGIISYRLGESDSRRKIFYLNSKYLGSVEVSKKNEIEETRAEYLIENIVENDGDFTVLLFHTLRSMLIQEGINIDPVLHSTGIRMGQSLYNKLYDDDLEVFIENIAEFWETKGLGKLSFKLGQIIKITASDCFECELLPKTGKPACYLDTGIFQALFSEFFGLPVRVIEIQ
;
A
#
# COMPACT_ATOMS: atom_id res chain seq x y z
N ILE A 1 -4.55 -33.14 -2.87
CA ILE A 1 -5.25 -32.06 -2.12
C ILE A 1 -4.85 -32.10 -0.64
N SER A 2 -4.83 -33.27 0.04
CA SER A 2 -4.53 -33.35 1.48
C SER A 2 -3.09 -32.97 1.82
N VAL A 3 -2.11 -33.24 0.96
CA VAL A 3 -0.70 -32.89 1.14
C VAL A 3 -0.51 -31.36 1.11
N HIS A 4 -1.11 -30.68 0.15
CA HIS A 4 -1.04 -29.23 0.04
C HIS A 4 -1.72 -28.51 1.22
N LEU A 5 -2.88 -29.01 1.66
CA LEU A 5 -3.56 -28.44 2.83
C LEU A 5 -2.75 -28.64 4.12
N LYS A 6 -2.00 -29.75 4.21
CA LYS A 6 -1.10 -30.01 5.35
C LYS A 6 0.06 -29.00 5.35
N SER A 7 0.72 -28.81 4.20
CA SER A 7 1.80 -27.81 4.04
C SER A 7 1.32 -26.40 4.39
N LEU A 8 0.24 -25.92 3.78
CA LEU A 8 -0.33 -24.60 4.06
C LEU A 8 -0.69 -24.39 5.55
N ARG A 9 -1.06 -25.45 6.25
CA ARG A 9 -1.32 -25.37 7.69
C ARG A 9 -0.02 -25.33 8.51
N GLU A 10 0.99 -26.12 8.14
CA GLU A 10 2.31 -26.11 8.78
C GLU A 10 2.99 -24.75 8.60
N ASP A 11 2.80 -24.13 7.44
CA ASP A 11 3.27 -22.77 7.12
C ASP A 11 2.42 -21.66 7.79
N GLY A 12 1.39 -22.02 8.56
CA GLY A 12 0.53 -21.07 9.26
C GLY A 12 -0.41 -20.24 8.36
N ILE A 13 -0.53 -20.59 7.09
CA ILE A 13 -1.36 -19.88 6.11
C ILE A 13 -2.84 -20.15 6.33
N ILE A 14 -3.20 -21.40 6.64
CA ILE A 14 -4.57 -21.83 6.92
C ILE A 14 -4.70 -22.49 8.28
N SER A 15 -5.88 -22.39 8.85
CA SER A 15 -6.34 -23.21 10.00
C SER A 15 -7.64 -23.91 9.65
N TYR A 16 -8.10 -24.82 10.51
CA TYR A 16 -9.40 -25.42 10.35
C TYR A 16 -10.16 -25.48 11.68
N ARG A 17 -11.48 -25.48 11.58
CA ARG A 17 -12.39 -25.84 12.67
C ARG A 17 -13.23 -27.05 12.28
N LEU A 18 -13.71 -27.76 13.26
CA LEU A 18 -14.65 -28.87 13.03
C LEU A 18 -16.05 -28.30 12.74
N GLY A 19 -16.78 -28.97 11.87
CA GLY A 19 -18.17 -28.60 11.58
C GLY A 19 -19.06 -28.76 12.80
N GLU A 20 -19.93 -27.80 13.07
CA GLU A 20 -20.84 -27.82 14.22
C GLU A 20 -21.85 -28.96 14.18
N SER A 21 -22.30 -29.36 13.00
CA SER A 21 -23.25 -30.47 12.77
C SER A 21 -22.60 -31.82 12.51
N ASP A 22 -21.31 -31.87 12.13
CA ASP A 22 -20.55 -33.09 11.88
C ASP A 22 -19.07 -32.83 12.18
N SER A 23 -18.61 -33.35 13.31
CA SER A 23 -17.23 -33.21 13.78
C SER A 23 -16.18 -33.88 12.89
N ARG A 24 -16.58 -34.75 11.95
CA ARG A 24 -15.67 -35.31 10.93
C ARG A 24 -15.36 -34.34 9.81
N ARG A 25 -16.17 -33.27 9.66
CA ARG A 25 -16.05 -32.27 8.62
C ARG A 25 -15.09 -31.16 9.08
N LYS A 26 -13.97 -30.96 8.36
CA LYS A 26 -13.04 -29.87 8.60
C LYS A 26 -13.38 -28.70 7.68
N ILE A 27 -13.59 -27.54 8.27
CA ILE A 27 -13.82 -26.26 7.55
C ILE A 27 -12.52 -25.48 7.62
N PHE A 28 -11.83 -25.34 6.50
CA PHE A 28 -10.58 -24.60 6.41
C PHE A 28 -10.87 -23.11 6.21
N TYR A 29 -10.06 -22.27 6.82
CA TYR A 29 -10.10 -20.82 6.65
C TYR A 29 -8.68 -20.26 6.65
N LEU A 30 -8.52 -19.10 6.03
CA LEU A 30 -7.26 -18.38 5.98
C LEU A 30 -6.98 -17.70 7.34
N ASN A 31 -5.76 -17.82 7.84
CA ASN A 31 -5.33 -17.16 9.07
C ASN A 31 -5.17 -15.66 8.90
N SER A 32 -4.95 -15.20 7.67
CA SER A 32 -4.86 -13.79 7.33
C SER A 32 -5.91 -13.43 6.28
N LYS A 33 -6.55 -12.28 6.47
CA LYS A 33 -7.48 -11.71 5.48
C LYS A 33 -6.74 -11.26 4.21
N TYR A 34 -5.44 -11.06 4.31
CA TYR A 34 -4.58 -10.52 3.27
C TYR A 34 -3.45 -11.52 2.97
N LEU A 35 -3.78 -12.58 2.25
CA LEU A 35 -2.76 -13.30 1.52
C LEU A 35 -2.52 -12.51 0.23
N GLY A 36 -1.30 -12.03 0.05
CA GLY A 36 -0.89 -11.51 -1.23
C GLY A 36 -1.14 -12.56 -2.30
N SER A 37 -1.61 -12.16 -3.47
CA SER A 37 -1.65 -13.07 -4.60
C SER A 37 -0.22 -13.43 -4.98
N VAL A 38 0.13 -14.72 -4.91
CA VAL A 38 1.41 -15.21 -5.44
C VAL A 38 1.27 -15.22 -6.95
N GLU A 39 1.80 -14.20 -7.62
CA GLU A 39 2.05 -14.27 -9.05
C GLU A 39 3.35 -15.03 -9.28
N VAL A 40 3.37 -15.85 -10.34
CA VAL A 40 4.60 -16.56 -10.73
C VAL A 40 5.69 -15.51 -10.91
N SER A 41 6.73 -15.58 -10.10
CA SER A 41 7.85 -14.64 -10.13
C SER A 41 8.42 -14.64 -11.55
N LYS A 42 8.17 -13.56 -12.27
CA LYS A 42 8.97 -13.27 -13.44
C LYS A 42 10.31 -12.76 -12.90
N LYS A 43 11.27 -13.65 -12.76
CA LYS A 43 12.67 -13.25 -12.55
C LYS A 43 13.07 -12.40 -13.77
N ASN A 44 12.88 -11.11 -13.64
CA ASN A 44 13.34 -10.18 -14.63
C ASN A 44 14.72 -9.70 -14.19
N GLU A 45 15.72 -9.87 -15.08
CA GLU A 45 17.07 -9.29 -14.94
C GLU A 45 17.06 -7.79 -14.58
N ILE A 46 15.96 -7.09 -14.88
CA ILE A 46 15.73 -5.67 -14.54
C ILE A 46 15.68 -5.43 -13.01
N GLU A 47 15.38 -6.43 -12.20
CA GLU A 47 15.13 -6.24 -10.76
C GLU A 47 16.38 -6.34 -9.88
N GLU A 48 17.39 -7.13 -10.30
CA GLU A 48 18.69 -7.17 -9.63
C GLU A 48 19.44 -5.84 -9.79
N THR A 49 19.53 -5.36 -11.02
CA THR A 49 20.13 -4.05 -11.35
C THR A 49 19.45 -2.89 -10.65
N ARG A 50 18.18 -3.05 -10.31
CA ARG A 50 17.38 -2.02 -9.66
C ARG A 50 17.59 -1.96 -8.14
N ALA A 51 17.72 -3.09 -7.47
CA ALA A 51 18.07 -3.09 -6.06
C ALA A 51 19.45 -2.45 -5.84
N GLU A 52 20.40 -2.74 -6.73
CA GLU A 52 21.71 -2.10 -6.75
C GLU A 52 21.60 -0.60 -7.01
N TYR A 53 20.83 -0.17 -8.00
CA TYR A 53 20.58 1.24 -8.32
C TYR A 53 19.93 2.01 -7.16
N LEU A 54 18.97 1.41 -6.45
CA LEU A 54 18.34 2.03 -5.29
C LEU A 54 19.33 2.20 -4.13
N ILE A 55 20.15 1.19 -3.88
CA ILE A 55 21.17 1.22 -2.82
C ILE A 55 22.22 2.29 -3.15
N GLU A 56 22.75 2.30 -4.36
CA GLU A 56 23.74 3.28 -4.81
C GLU A 56 23.20 4.72 -4.73
N ASN A 57 22.01 4.98 -5.27
CA ASN A 57 21.44 6.33 -5.26
C ASN A 57 21.16 6.86 -3.85
N ILE A 58 20.76 6.02 -2.93
CA ILE A 58 20.41 6.46 -1.57
C ILE A 58 21.68 6.66 -0.74
N VAL A 59 22.68 5.81 -0.91
CA VAL A 59 23.98 5.96 -0.24
C VAL A 59 24.75 7.19 -0.75
N GLU A 60 24.66 7.50 -2.04
CA GLU A 60 25.36 8.65 -2.64
C GLU A 60 24.68 10.00 -2.39
N ASN A 61 23.37 10.04 -2.15
CA ASN A 61 22.59 11.28 -2.08
C ASN A 61 22.06 11.64 -0.67
N ASP A 62 22.62 11.10 0.42
CA ASP A 62 22.13 11.33 1.80
C ASP A 62 20.62 11.03 1.96
N GLY A 63 20.09 10.07 1.21
CA GLY A 63 18.69 9.71 1.20
C GLY A 63 18.18 9.15 2.53
N ASP A 64 16.89 9.28 2.78
CA ASP A 64 16.25 8.77 4.00
C ASP A 64 16.32 7.23 4.04
N PHE A 65 16.95 6.71 5.09
CA PHE A 65 17.07 5.27 5.32
C PHE A 65 15.71 4.57 5.37
N THR A 66 14.67 5.24 5.84
CA THR A 66 13.32 4.68 5.92
C THR A 66 12.73 4.46 4.52
N VAL A 67 12.97 5.41 3.62
CA VAL A 67 12.57 5.30 2.21
C VAL A 67 13.32 4.16 1.53
N LEU A 68 14.63 4.06 1.76
CA LEU A 68 15.44 2.94 1.28
C LEU A 68 14.88 1.60 1.75
N LEU A 69 14.66 1.47 3.06
CA LEU A 69 14.13 0.24 3.65
C LEU A 69 12.78 -0.14 3.05
N PHE A 70 11.88 0.84 2.90
CA PHE A 70 10.55 0.62 2.31
C PHE A 70 10.65 0.09 0.88
N HIS A 71 11.44 0.75 0.03
CA HIS A 71 11.59 0.34 -1.37
C HIS A 71 12.32 -0.99 -1.52
N THR A 72 13.36 -1.23 -0.72
CA THR A 72 14.07 -2.51 -0.74
C THR A 72 13.15 -3.65 -0.34
N LEU A 73 12.42 -3.50 0.78
CA LEU A 73 11.46 -4.51 1.23
C LEU A 73 10.36 -4.76 0.19
N ARG A 74 9.79 -3.69 -0.39
CA ARG A 74 8.79 -3.80 -1.44
C ARG A 74 9.32 -4.54 -2.66
N SER A 75 10.52 -4.20 -3.11
CA SER A 75 11.17 -4.85 -4.26
C SER A 75 11.42 -6.32 -4.00
N MET A 76 11.97 -6.67 -2.83
CA MET A 76 12.20 -8.06 -2.44
C MET A 76 10.92 -8.89 -2.42
N LEU A 77 9.83 -8.35 -1.86
CA LEU A 77 8.55 -9.04 -1.83
C LEU A 77 7.98 -9.27 -3.23
N ILE A 78 8.11 -8.28 -4.12
CA ILE A 78 7.70 -8.42 -5.53
C ILE A 78 8.55 -9.49 -6.24
N GLN A 79 9.86 -9.56 -5.98
CA GLN A 79 10.75 -10.59 -6.53
C GLN A 79 10.34 -12.00 -6.10
N GLU A 80 9.90 -12.14 -4.86
CA GLU A 80 9.36 -13.41 -4.35
C GLU A 80 7.93 -13.71 -4.87
N GLY A 81 7.38 -12.89 -5.76
CA GLY A 81 6.05 -13.06 -6.32
C GLY A 81 4.92 -12.67 -5.35
N ILE A 82 5.23 -11.93 -4.31
CA ILE A 82 4.26 -11.48 -3.31
C ILE A 82 3.74 -10.11 -3.71
N ASN A 83 2.46 -10.04 -4.13
CA ASN A 83 1.79 -8.77 -4.37
C ASN A 83 1.37 -8.12 -3.03
N ILE A 84 2.07 -7.06 -2.65
CA ILE A 84 1.81 -6.32 -1.41
C ILE A 84 0.85 -5.13 -1.60
N ASP A 85 0.46 -4.80 -2.81
CA ASP A 85 -0.38 -3.64 -3.11
C ASP A 85 -1.69 -3.59 -2.30
N PRO A 86 -2.43 -4.72 -2.13
CA PRO A 86 -3.62 -4.73 -1.27
C PRO A 86 -3.30 -4.46 0.21
N VAL A 87 -2.11 -4.86 0.67
CA VAL A 87 -1.66 -4.63 2.04
C VAL A 87 -1.31 -3.15 2.22
N LEU A 88 -0.58 -2.55 1.26
CA LEU A 88 -0.27 -1.13 1.27
C LEU A 88 -1.54 -0.28 1.27
N HIS A 89 -2.50 -0.57 0.41
CA HIS A 89 -3.77 0.15 0.37
C HIS A 89 -4.53 0.04 1.70
N SER A 90 -4.63 -1.18 2.27
CA SER A 90 -5.31 -1.38 3.56
C SER A 90 -4.58 -0.70 4.72
N THR A 91 -3.25 -0.65 4.66
CA THR A 91 -2.43 0.11 5.62
C THR A 91 -2.73 1.59 5.48
N GLY A 92 -2.79 2.10 4.24
CA GLY A 92 -3.16 3.48 3.94
C GLY A 92 -4.54 3.86 4.52
N ILE A 93 -5.54 3.01 4.35
CA ILE A 93 -6.86 3.23 4.95
C ILE A 93 -6.76 3.42 6.47
N ARG A 94 -6.03 2.55 7.17
CA ARG A 94 -5.88 2.65 8.64
C ARG A 94 -5.12 3.91 9.05
N MET A 95 -4.09 4.27 8.30
CA MET A 95 -3.33 5.50 8.53
C MET A 95 -4.22 6.74 8.32
N GLY A 96 -4.97 6.80 7.23
CA GLY A 96 -5.89 7.89 6.94
C GLY A 96 -6.94 8.08 8.03
N GLN A 97 -7.54 6.99 8.50
CA GLN A 97 -8.48 7.02 9.62
C GLN A 97 -7.84 7.58 10.90
N SER A 98 -6.60 7.20 11.19
CA SER A 98 -5.88 7.71 12.38
C SER A 98 -5.47 9.18 12.24
N LEU A 99 -5.18 9.63 11.02
CA LEU A 99 -4.76 11.00 10.73
C LEU A 99 -5.94 11.97 10.66
N TYR A 100 -7.13 11.49 10.36
CA TYR A 100 -8.29 12.32 10.08
C TYR A 100 -8.53 13.40 11.14
N ASN A 101 -8.66 13.01 12.41
CA ASN A 101 -8.93 13.96 13.49
C ASN A 101 -7.84 15.03 13.67
N LYS A 102 -6.62 14.73 13.25
CA LYS A 102 -5.50 15.68 13.33
C LYS A 102 -5.50 16.68 12.19
N LEU A 103 -5.99 16.28 11.02
CA LEU A 103 -5.96 17.09 9.81
C LEU A 103 -7.30 17.78 9.52
N TYR A 104 -8.36 17.34 10.21
CA TYR A 104 -9.73 17.79 9.98
C TYR A 104 -9.90 19.29 10.21
N ASP A 105 -10.65 19.90 9.32
CA ASP A 105 -11.26 21.20 9.45
C ASP A 105 -12.66 21.13 8.81
N ASP A 106 -13.60 21.97 9.22
CA ASP A 106 -14.94 22.02 8.63
C ASP A 106 -14.91 22.57 7.19
N ASP A 107 -13.91 23.38 6.86
CA ASP A 107 -13.69 23.91 5.52
C ASP A 107 -12.84 22.95 4.70
N LEU A 108 -13.36 22.55 3.53
CA LEU A 108 -12.66 21.62 2.63
C LEU A 108 -11.30 22.17 2.14
N GLU A 109 -11.22 23.48 1.89
CA GLU A 109 -9.98 24.08 1.39
C GLU A 109 -8.91 24.04 2.47
N VAL A 110 -9.26 24.38 3.70
CA VAL A 110 -8.37 24.27 4.88
C VAL A 110 -7.97 22.81 5.14
N PHE A 111 -8.93 21.88 5.07
CA PHE A 111 -8.63 20.46 5.23
C PHE A 111 -7.62 19.94 4.21
N ILE A 112 -7.76 20.37 2.96
CA ILE A 112 -6.83 20.01 1.87
C ILE A 112 -5.44 20.64 2.10
N GLU A 113 -5.38 21.89 2.56
CA GLU A 113 -4.12 22.57 2.91
C GLU A 113 -3.41 21.83 4.06
N ASN A 114 -4.14 21.43 5.10
CA ASN A 114 -3.60 20.63 6.20
C ASN A 114 -3.01 19.29 5.72
N ILE A 115 -3.67 18.64 4.76
CA ILE A 115 -3.14 17.41 4.15
C ILE A 115 -1.84 17.71 3.38
N ALA A 116 -1.81 18.76 2.56
CA ALA A 116 -0.63 19.13 1.76
C ALA A 116 0.57 19.48 2.67
N GLU A 117 0.35 20.28 3.70
CA GLU A 117 1.37 20.66 4.69
C GLU A 117 1.90 19.42 5.44
N PHE A 118 1.00 18.51 5.81
CA PHE A 118 1.41 17.27 6.46
C PHE A 118 2.32 16.43 5.55
N TRP A 119 1.96 16.26 4.25
CA TRP A 119 2.78 15.51 3.29
C TRP A 119 4.16 16.10 3.14
N GLU A 120 4.26 17.42 2.92
CA GLU A 120 5.55 18.10 2.76
C GLU A 120 6.39 18.03 4.04
N THR A 121 5.78 18.32 5.20
CA THR A 121 6.48 18.28 6.51
C THR A 121 6.99 16.90 6.86
N LYS A 122 6.31 15.83 6.41
CA LYS A 122 6.69 14.43 6.67
C LYS A 122 7.58 13.83 5.59
N GLY A 123 7.95 14.60 4.57
CA GLY A 123 8.78 14.11 3.48
C GLY A 123 8.07 13.05 2.60
N LEU A 124 6.72 13.08 2.56
CA LEU A 124 5.94 12.13 1.76
C LEU A 124 5.79 12.58 0.31
N GLY A 125 6.16 13.82 0.02
CA GLY A 125 6.04 14.48 -1.27
C GLY A 125 5.31 15.80 -1.18
N LYS A 126 5.05 16.40 -2.35
CA LYS A 126 4.29 17.65 -2.47
C LYS A 126 2.97 17.37 -3.15
N LEU A 127 1.88 17.87 -2.57
CA LEU A 127 0.55 17.70 -3.10
C LEU A 127 0.00 19.01 -3.66
N SER A 128 -0.70 18.90 -4.78
CA SER A 128 -1.55 19.97 -5.28
C SER A 128 -2.94 19.42 -5.59
N PHE A 129 -3.95 20.22 -5.29
CA PHE A 129 -5.36 19.84 -5.41
C PHE A 129 -6.07 20.72 -6.43
N LYS A 130 -6.94 20.09 -7.21
CA LYS A 130 -7.86 20.80 -8.09
C LYS A 130 -9.27 20.35 -7.78
N LEU A 131 -10.05 21.28 -7.25
CA LEU A 131 -11.46 21.05 -6.93
C LEU A 131 -12.33 21.16 -8.20
N GLY A 132 -13.36 20.32 -8.27
CA GLY A 132 -14.30 20.28 -9.37
C GLY A 132 -15.37 19.21 -9.13
N GLN A 133 -15.94 18.67 -10.19
CA GLN A 133 -16.87 17.53 -10.06
C GLN A 133 -16.19 16.28 -9.45
N ILE A 134 -14.88 16.18 -9.64
CA ILE A 134 -13.98 15.24 -8.98
C ILE A 134 -12.83 16.03 -8.39
N ILE A 135 -12.34 15.60 -7.25
CA ILE A 135 -11.12 16.15 -6.66
C ILE A 135 -9.94 15.47 -7.36
N LYS A 136 -9.07 16.28 -7.97
CA LYS A 136 -7.82 15.81 -8.55
C LYS A 136 -6.68 16.12 -7.61
N ILE A 137 -5.91 15.11 -7.26
CA ILE A 137 -4.70 15.22 -6.44
C ILE A 137 -3.50 14.94 -7.36
N THR A 138 -2.56 15.85 -7.40
CA THR A 138 -1.27 15.65 -8.08
C THR A 138 -0.19 15.58 -7.03
N ALA A 139 0.55 14.48 -7.00
CA ALA A 139 1.70 14.28 -6.14
C ALA A 139 3.00 14.41 -6.95
N SER A 140 3.97 15.15 -6.44
CA SER A 140 5.35 15.19 -6.92
C SER A 140 6.31 14.84 -5.79
N ASP A 141 7.49 14.37 -6.14
CA ASP A 141 8.50 13.91 -5.18
C ASP A 141 7.92 12.83 -4.22
N CYS A 142 7.06 11.97 -4.73
CA CYS A 142 6.30 11.01 -3.93
C CYS A 142 7.19 9.88 -3.42
N PHE A 143 7.33 9.76 -2.10
CA PHE A 143 8.17 8.74 -1.45
C PHE A 143 7.80 7.30 -1.87
N GLU A 144 6.54 7.05 -2.19
CA GLU A 144 6.08 5.69 -2.50
C GLU A 144 6.46 5.25 -3.92
N CYS A 145 6.58 6.19 -4.88
CA CYS A 145 6.74 5.83 -6.29
C CYS A 145 7.91 6.52 -7.01
N GLU A 146 8.57 7.50 -6.41
CA GLU A 146 9.65 8.26 -7.08
C GLU A 146 10.78 7.34 -7.56
N LEU A 147 11.17 6.38 -6.73
CA LEU A 147 12.22 5.42 -7.03
C LEU A 147 11.72 4.20 -7.83
N LEU A 148 10.43 4.14 -8.18
CA LEU A 148 9.88 3.03 -8.96
C LEU A 148 10.03 3.29 -10.46
N PRO A 149 10.31 2.27 -11.31
CA PRO A 149 10.31 2.44 -12.74
C PRO A 149 8.91 2.83 -13.20
N LYS A 150 8.84 3.74 -14.15
CA LYS A 150 7.59 4.14 -14.80
C LYS A 150 7.08 2.99 -15.67
N THR A 151 6.27 2.14 -15.09
CA THR A 151 5.71 0.95 -15.76
C THR A 151 4.37 1.22 -16.45
N GLY A 152 3.80 2.43 -16.27
CA GLY A 152 2.44 2.75 -16.70
C GLY A 152 1.36 2.05 -15.87
N LYS A 153 1.73 1.53 -14.70
CA LYS A 153 0.81 0.89 -13.74
C LYS A 153 0.74 1.70 -12.46
N PRO A 154 -0.42 1.72 -11.78
CA PRO A 154 -0.54 2.32 -10.46
C PRO A 154 0.54 1.79 -9.50
N ALA A 155 1.08 2.67 -8.66
CA ALA A 155 2.14 2.33 -7.73
C ALA A 155 1.94 2.91 -6.32
N CYS A 156 1.12 3.97 -6.20
CA CYS A 156 0.89 4.69 -4.94
C CYS A 156 -0.32 4.12 -4.17
N TYR A 157 -0.24 2.84 -3.82
CA TYR A 157 -1.35 2.14 -3.14
C TYR A 157 -1.53 2.61 -1.69
N LEU A 158 -0.45 2.95 -0.99
CA LEU A 158 -0.51 3.47 0.37
C LEU A 158 -1.19 4.84 0.37
N ASP A 159 -0.74 5.75 -0.48
CA ASP A 159 -1.30 7.09 -0.62
C ASP A 159 -2.77 7.06 -1.04
N THR A 160 -3.13 6.22 -2.02
CA THR A 160 -4.54 6.07 -2.43
C THR A 160 -5.42 5.58 -1.29
N GLY A 161 -4.91 4.68 -0.45
CA GLY A 161 -5.60 4.22 0.76
C GLY A 161 -5.80 5.35 1.79
N ILE A 162 -4.77 6.14 2.04
CA ILE A 162 -4.83 7.26 2.99
C ILE A 162 -5.86 8.30 2.50
N PHE A 163 -5.77 8.74 1.24
CA PHE A 163 -6.72 9.71 0.70
C PHE A 163 -8.15 9.16 0.67
N GLN A 164 -8.33 7.89 0.34
CA GLN A 164 -9.65 7.27 0.39
C GLN A 164 -10.28 7.35 1.77
N ALA A 165 -9.51 7.07 2.83
CA ALA A 165 -10.00 7.16 4.20
C ALA A 165 -10.29 8.60 4.61
N LEU A 166 -9.34 9.52 4.38
CA LEU A 166 -9.48 10.93 4.74
C LEU A 166 -10.74 11.56 4.11
N PHE A 167 -10.93 11.38 2.79
CA PHE A 167 -12.09 11.95 2.12
C PHE A 167 -13.39 11.20 2.41
N SER A 168 -13.34 9.89 2.69
CA SER A 168 -14.54 9.16 3.11
C SER A 168 -15.06 9.65 4.46
N GLU A 169 -14.16 9.90 5.42
CA GLU A 169 -14.52 10.47 6.73
C GLU A 169 -15.03 11.90 6.58
N PHE A 170 -14.35 12.72 5.77
CA PHE A 170 -14.74 14.13 5.55
C PHE A 170 -16.15 14.26 4.95
N PHE A 171 -16.46 13.49 3.91
CA PHE A 171 -17.75 13.56 3.25
C PHE A 171 -18.84 12.71 3.94
N GLY A 172 -18.50 11.88 4.89
CA GLY A 172 -19.42 10.94 5.56
C GLY A 172 -20.00 9.89 4.61
N LEU A 173 -19.30 9.58 3.51
CA LEU A 173 -19.72 8.61 2.50
C LEU A 173 -18.52 7.90 1.88
N PRO A 174 -18.68 6.69 1.33
CA PRO A 174 -17.58 5.97 0.70
C PRO A 174 -17.04 6.73 -0.52
N VAL A 175 -15.78 7.10 -0.47
CA VAL A 175 -15.03 7.71 -1.57
C VAL A 175 -14.14 6.66 -2.20
N ARG A 176 -13.98 6.68 -3.51
CA ARG A 176 -13.02 5.88 -4.23
C ARG A 176 -11.92 6.76 -4.81
N VAL A 177 -10.68 6.41 -4.49
CA VAL A 177 -9.50 7.06 -5.07
C VAL A 177 -8.89 6.13 -6.12
N ILE A 178 -8.54 6.70 -7.27
CA ILE A 178 -7.94 5.97 -8.39
C ILE A 178 -6.72 6.75 -8.84
N GLU A 179 -5.56 6.08 -8.85
CA GLU A 179 -4.36 6.63 -9.46
C GLU A 179 -4.50 6.60 -10.99
N ILE A 180 -4.20 7.73 -11.59
CA ILE A 180 -4.11 7.92 -13.04
C ILE A 180 -2.71 8.48 -13.34
N GLN A 181 -2.00 7.85 -14.24
CA GLN A 181 -0.68 8.32 -14.71
C GLN A 181 -0.82 9.15 -15.98
#